data_6c014b5755accbba47a1be264ab16e86
#
_entry.id   6c014b5755accbba47a1be264ab16e86
#
_cell.length_a   1.000
_cell.length_b   1.000
_cell.length_c   1.000
_cell.angle_alpha   90.00
_cell.angle_beta   90.00
_cell.angle_gamma   90.00
#
_symmetry.space_group_name_H-M   'P 1'
#
loop_
_entity.id
_entity.type
_entity.pdbx_description
1 polymer ?
#
loop_
_entity_poly.entity_id
_entity_poly.type
_entity_poly.pdbx_seq_one_letter_code
_entity_poly.pdbx_strand_id
1 'polypeptide(L)'
;MEGMITRRRFVQASSAAAALALAGTGGCGMKGSDRAVKIVVVGGGAAGLGVSARLVRLLKKAQITLIDPADRQFYQPGFTLIGSGVYRPDQVWRRQSACIPKGVKWVKQAVTALEPAKNTVTVAGGTVYPYDFLVLTPGIQCNWDAVEGLSQKTLGEGNVHSIYDFEGAQKTWRAVQAFVEKGGRGVFADTYTKHK
;
A
#
# COMPACT_ATOMS: atom_id res chain seq x y z
N MET A 1 -32.79 3.57 -0.53
CA MET A 1 -31.69 3.15 -1.45
C MET A 1 -31.06 4.42 -2.01
N GLU A 2 -30.16 4.99 -1.24
CA GLU A 2 -29.47 6.25 -1.57
C GLU A 2 -28.21 6.00 -2.37
N GLY A 3 -28.04 6.83 -3.37
CA GLY A 3 -27.18 6.62 -4.50
C GLY A 3 -25.70 6.51 -4.23
N MET A 4 -25.16 5.38 -4.57
CA MET A 4 -23.75 5.11 -4.66
C MET A 4 -23.08 6.06 -5.68
N ILE A 5 -22.21 6.94 -5.23
CA ILE A 5 -21.47 7.87 -6.11
C ILE A 5 -20.54 7.04 -7.01
N THR A 6 -20.77 7.07 -8.31
CA THR A 6 -19.89 6.39 -9.27
C THR A 6 -18.54 7.08 -9.39
N ARG A 7 -17.46 6.32 -9.68
CA ARG A 7 -16.09 6.86 -9.90
C ARG A 7 -16.07 8.06 -10.86
N ARG A 8 -16.90 8.02 -11.90
CA ARG A 8 -16.99 9.11 -12.89
C ARG A 8 -17.57 10.38 -12.29
N ARG A 9 -18.58 10.30 -11.43
CA ARG A 9 -19.16 11.45 -10.73
C ARG A 9 -18.19 12.02 -9.68
N PHE A 10 -17.42 11.17 -8.99
CA PHE A 10 -16.40 11.61 -8.04
C PHE A 10 -15.28 12.39 -8.75
N VAL A 11 -14.76 11.88 -9.87
CA VAL A 11 -13.72 12.57 -10.65
C VAL A 11 -14.25 13.86 -11.28
N GLN A 12 -15.50 13.89 -11.75
CA GLN A 12 -16.12 15.11 -12.29
C GLN A 12 -16.41 16.16 -11.20
N ALA A 13 -16.82 15.75 -10.02
CA ALA A 13 -17.04 16.67 -8.90
C ALA A 13 -15.72 17.28 -8.38
N SER A 14 -14.65 16.49 -8.33
CA SER A 14 -13.32 16.98 -7.91
C SER A 14 -12.68 17.91 -8.96
N SER A 15 -12.89 17.67 -10.25
CA SER A 15 -12.40 18.56 -11.31
C SER A 15 -13.20 19.88 -11.40
N ALA A 16 -14.53 19.86 -11.15
CA ALA A 16 -15.34 21.07 -11.09
C ALA A 16 -15.00 21.94 -9.89
N ALA A 17 -14.73 21.36 -8.71
CA ALA A 17 -14.28 22.11 -7.53
C ALA A 17 -12.91 22.76 -7.73
N ALA A 18 -11.99 22.09 -8.44
CA ALA A 18 -10.68 22.66 -8.78
C ALA A 18 -10.79 23.81 -9.82
N ALA A 19 -11.73 23.73 -10.78
CA ALA A 19 -11.94 24.76 -11.77
C ALA A 19 -12.62 26.03 -11.19
N LEU A 20 -13.54 25.88 -10.22
CA LEU A 20 -14.13 27.02 -9.52
C LEU A 20 -13.13 27.78 -8.64
N ALA A 21 -12.15 27.09 -8.07
CA ALA A 21 -11.09 27.73 -7.28
C ALA A 21 -10.13 28.58 -8.14
N LEU A 22 -10.02 28.30 -9.44
CA LEU A 22 -9.17 29.04 -10.37
C LEU A 22 -9.88 30.24 -11.04
N ALA A 23 -11.21 30.27 -11.08
CA ALA A 23 -11.99 31.30 -11.75
C ALA A 23 -12.38 32.50 -10.83
N GLY A 24 -12.12 32.44 -9.54
CA GLY A 24 -12.70 33.32 -8.53
C GLY A 24 -11.77 34.33 -7.84
N THR A 25 -10.51 34.53 -8.25
CA THR A 25 -9.68 35.54 -7.60
C THR A 25 -8.92 36.37 -8.60
N GLY A 26 -9.48 37.56 -8.90
CA GLY A 26 -8.70 38.71 -9.36
C GLY A 26 -7.52 38.92 -8.43
N GLY A 27 -6.34 39.10 -9.01
CA GLY A 27 -5.02 39.32 -8.46
C GLY A 27 -4.87 39.81 -7.04
N CYS A 28 -5.02 38.97 -6.07
CA CYS A 28 -4.38 39.15 -4.78
C CYS A 28 -3.13 38.26 -4.81
N GLY A 29 -1.96 38.89 -4.95
CA GLY A 29 -0.68 38.19 -4.87
C GLY A 29 -0.61 37.41 -3.56
N MET A 30 -0.94 36.14 -3.59
CA MET A 30 -0.63 35.24 -2.48
C MET A 30 0.88 35.22 -2.35
N LYS A 31 1.41 36.01 -1.38
CA LYS A 31 2.74 35.80 -0.85
C LYS A 31 2.74 34.31 -0.43
N GLY A 32 3.33 33.44 -1.26
CA GLY A 32 3.49 32.05 -0.92
C GLY A 32 4.14 32.00 0.47
N SER A 33 3.48 31.42 1.45
CA SER A 33 4.09 31.25 2.76
C SER A 33 5.40 30.50 2.53
N ASP A 34 6.50 31.08 3.01
CA ASP A 34 7.84 30.48 2.87
C ASP A 34 7.99 29.20 3.71
N ARG A 35 6.91 28.79 4.36
CA ARG A 35 6.82 27.61 5.20
C ARG A 35 6.84 26.34 4.35
N ALA A 36 7.73 25.44 4.70
CA ALA A 36 7.77 24.10 4.10
C ALA A 36 6.47 23.35 4.35
N VAL A 37 5.86 22.83 3.30
CA VAL A 37 4.64 22.00 3.37
C VAL A 37 4.97 20.65 3.97
N LYS A 38 4.22 20.21 4.98
CA LYS A 38 4.38 18.91 5.65
C LYS A 38 3.44 17.88 5.02
N ILE A 39 4.00 16.85 4.46
CA ILE A 39 3.24 15.73 3.86
C ILE A 39 3.56 14.45 4.63
N VAL A 40 2.52 13.82 5.17
CA VAL A 40 2.65 12.51 5.79
C VAL A 40 2.09 11.45 4.85
N VAL A 41 2.87 10.41 4.58
CA VAL A 41 2.49 9.24 3.79
C VAL A 41 2.46 8.04 4.73
N VAL A 42 1.31 7.41 4.87
CA VAL A 42 1.11 6.21 5.69
C VAL A 42 1.11 4.99 4.79
N GLY A 43 2.04 4.07 5.04
CA GLY A 43 2.27 2.86 4.26
C GLY A 43 3.42 3.02 3.26
N GLY A 44 4.47 2.20 3.46
CA GLY A 44 5.71 2.17 2.66
C GLY A 44 5.72 1.09 1.57
N GLY A 45 4.55 0.61 1.15
CA GLY A 45 4.41 -0.28 0.00
C GLY A 45 4.71 0.41 -1.33
N ALA A 46 4.47 -0.29 -2.44
CA ALA A 46 4.73 0.24 -3.79
C ALA A 46 4.06 1.60 -4.05
N ALA A 47 2.83 1.78 -3.57
CA ALA A 47 2.09 3.03 -3.72
C ALA A 47 2.73 4.17 -2.93
N GLY A 48 3.02 3.96 -1.63
CA GLY A 48 3.61 4.99 -0.77
C GLY A 48 5.01 5.40 -1.19
N LEU A 49 5.86 4.44 -1.57
CA LEU A 49 7.18 4.72 -2.12
C LEU A 49 7.09 5.49 -3.45
N GLY A 50 6.20 5.06 -4.36
CA GLY A 50 5.99 5.71 -5.65
C GLY A 50 5.49 7.16 -5.52
N VAL A 51 4.49 7.39 -4.65
CA VAL A 51 3.98 8.74 -4.35
C VAL A 51 5.07 9.59 -3.72
N SER A 52 5.77 9.07 -2.70
CA SER A 52 6.86 9.80 -2.02
C SER A 52 7.97 10.20 -3.00
N ALA A 53 8.40 9.28 -3.88
CA ALA A 53 9.41 9.56 -4.90
C ALA A 53 8.94 10.65 -5.88
N ARG A 54 7.67 10.66 -6.25
CA ARG A 54 7.12 11.68 -7.13
C ARG A 54 7.01 13.03 -6.44
N LEU A 55 6.55 13.07 -5.21
CA LEU A 55 6.41 14.30 -4.43
C LEU A 55 7.76 15.00 -4.21
N VAL A 56 8.81 14.25 -3.85
CA VAL A 56 10.17 14.81 -3.71
C VAL A 56 10.65 15.48 -4.99
N ARG A 57 10.35 14.89 -6.16
CA ARG A 57 10.77 15.47 -7.45
C ARG A 57 10.02 16.73 -7.82
N LEU A 58 8.74 16.81 -7.45
CA LEU A 58 7.86 17.91 -7.84
C LEU A 58 7.89 19.08 -6.85
N LEU A 59 8.06 18.80 -5.56
CA LEU A 59 7.89 19.77 -4.47
C LEU A 59 9.22 20.04 -3.76
N LYS A 60 9.92 21.09 -4.20
CA LYS A 60 11.28 21.41 -3.69
C LYS A 60 11.33 21.79 -2.21
N LYS A 61 10.24 22.36 -1.66
CA LYS A 61 10.16 22.82 -0.27
C LYS A 61 9.27 21.92 0.63
N ALA A 62 8.86 20.75 0.18
CA ALA A 62 8.04 19.85 0.99
C ALA A 62 8.88 19.01 1.96
N GLN A 63 8.39 18.86 3.18
CA GLN A 63 8.88 17.89 4.16
C GLN A 63 8.01 16.64 4.08
N ILE A 64 8.56 15.57 3.52
CA ILE A 64 7.83 14.31 3.32
C ILE A 64 8.25 13.32 4.40
N THR A 65 7.28 12.85 5.18
CA THR A 65 7.45 11.81 6.18
C THR A 65 6.69 10.56 5.75
N LEU A 66 7.40 9.46 5.51
CA LEU A 66 6.83 8.15 5.23
C LEU A 66 6.82 7.34 6.53
N ILE A 67 5.65 6.82 6.92
CA ILE A 67 5.47 6.03 8.14
C ILE A 67 5.12 4.60 7.73
N ASP A 68 5.99 3.65 8.07
CA ASP A 68 5.80 2.23 7.78
C ASP A 68 6.71 1.38 8.68
N PRO A 69 6.20 0.35 9.37
CA PRO A 69 6.98 -0.49 10.28
C PRO A 69 7.83 -1.55 9.56
N ALA A 70 7.59 -1.83 8.28
CA ALA A 70 8.18 -2.95 7.57
C ALA A 70 9.69 -2.80 7.36
N ASP A 71 10.42 -3.92 7.48
CA ASP A 71 11.86 -4.00 7.17
C ASP A 71 12.14 -4.33 5.71
N ARG A 72 11.15 -4.93 5.04
CA ARG A 72 11.28 -5.44 3.69
C ARG A 72 10.18 -4.89 2.79
N GLN A 73 10.58 -4.48 1.60
CA GLN A 73 9.70 -4.17 0.49
C GLN A 73 9.61 -5.38 -0.41
N PHE A 74 8.40 -5.83 -0.69
CA PHE A 74 8.15 -6.96 -1.56
C PHE A 74 7.62 -6.53 -2.93
N TYR A 75 8.09 -7.21 -3.97
CA TYR A 75 7.48 -7.18 -5.29
C TYR A 75 6.40 -8.26 -5.37
N GLN A 76 5.20 -7.92 -4.94
CA GLN A 76 4.08 -8.86 -4.81
C GLN A 76 3.76 -9.65 -6.09
N PRO A 77 3.80 -9.08 -7.31
CA PRO A 77 3.59 -9.87 -8.54
C PRO A 77 4.58 -11.03 -8.68
N GLY A 78 5.74 -10.95 -8.07
CA GLY A 78 6.72 -12.02 -8.04
C GLY A 78 6.34 -13.23 -7.18
N PHE A 79 5.33 -13.11 -6.31
CA PHE A 79 4.87 -14.24 -5.50
C PHE A 79 4.29 -15.37 -6.33
N THR A 80 3.56 -15.06 -7.41
CA THR A 80 3.11 -16.05 -8.38
C THR A 80 4.29 -16.80 -9.01
N LEU A 81 5.37 -16.08 -9.30
CA LEU A 81 6.58 -16.66 -9.89
C LEU A 81 7.38 -17.51 -8.89
N ILE A 82 7.32 -17.21 -7.59
CA ILE A 82 7.84 -18.09 -6.54
C ILE A 82 6.98 -19.35 -6.46
N GLY A 83 5.63 -19.21 -6.39
CA GLY A 83 4.70 -20.32 -6.28
C GLY A 83 4.73 -21.29 -7.47
N SER A 84 5.22 -20.85 -8.62
CA SER A 84 5.46 -21.67 -9.82
C SER A 84 6.92 -22.13 -9.98
N GLY A 85 7.83 -21.77 -9.07
CA GLY A 85 9.25 -22.16 -9.12
C GLY A 85 10.09 -21.37 -10.12
N VAL A 86 9.56 -20.33 -10.76
CA VAL A 86 10.28 -19.50 -11.73
C VAL A 86 11.26 -18.54 -11.05
N TYR A 87 10.86 -17.96 -9.90
CA TYR A 87 11.71 -17.08 -9.11
C TYR A 87 12.13 -17.72 -7.78
N ARG A 88 13.38 -17.43 -7.38
CA ARG A 88 13.80 -17.70 -6.00
C ARG A 88 13.24 -16.59 -5.08
N PRO A 89 12.98 -16.92 -3.79
CA PRO A 89 12.44 -15.95 -2.83
C PRO A 89 13.26 -14.67 -2.69
N ASP A 90 14.60 -14.76 -2.78
CA ASP A 90 15.50 -13.61 -2.65
C ASP A 90 15.40 -12.58 -3.78
N GLN A 91 14.80 -12.94 -4.92
CA GLN A 91 14.64 -12.05 -6.07
C GLN A 91 13.49 -11.04 -5.92
N VAL A 92 12.52 -11.31 -5.02
CA VAL A 92 11.27 -10.54 -4.94
C VAL A 92 11.20 -9.58 -3.76
N TRP A 93 12.26 -9.39 -3.01
CA TRP A 93 12.26 -8.43 -1.91
C TRP A 93 13.54 -7.59 -1.88
N ARG A 94 13.42 -6.45 -1.21
CA ARG A 94 14.54 -5.53 -0.92
C ARG A 94 14.42 -5.04 0.51
N ARG A 95 15.51 -4.58 1.09
CA ARG A 95 15.45 -3.85 2.38
C ARG A 95 14.62 -2.59 2.18
N GLN A 96 13.67 -2.32 3.06
CA GLN A 96 12.83 -1.12 3.01
C GLN A 96 13.68 0.14 2.97
N SER A 97 14.73 0.21 3.78
CA SER A 97 15.66 1.35 3.83
C SER A 97 16.30 1.68 2.48
N ALA A 98 16.56 0.66 1.64
CA ALA A 98 17.13 0.85 0.31
C ALA A 98 16.09 1.35 -0.72
N CYS A 99 14.81 1.27 -0.39
CA CYS A 99 13.71 1.71 -1.26
C CYS A 99 13.21 3.12 -0.93
N ILE A 100 13.59 3.67 0.23
CA ILE A 100 13.17 5.01 0.65
C ILE A 100 13.79 6.06 -0.27
N PRO A 101 12.97 6.92 -0.92
CA PRO A 101 13.50 7.94 -1.80
C PRO A 101 14.36 8.96 -1.04
N LYS A 102 15.47 9.39 -1.63
CA LYS A 102 16.32 10.44 -1.05
C LYS A 102 15.49 11.71 -0.79
N GLY A 103 15.60 12.25 0.41
CA GLY A 103 14.83 13.42 0.85
C GLY A 103 13.50 13.09 1.54
N VAL A 104 13.16 11.82 1.69
CA VAL A 104 12.01 11.36 2.48
C VAL A 104 12.49 10.93 3.87
N LYS A 105 11.84 11.44 4.92
CA LYS A 105 12.05 10.98 6.29
C LYS A 105 11.26 9.69 6.50
N TRP A 106 11.93 8.58 6.76
CA TRP A 106 11.27 7.34 7.12
C TRP A 106 11.10 7.21 8.64
N VAL A 107 9.88 6.93 9.07
CA VAL A 107 9.52 6.59 10.46
C VAL A 107 9.13 5.12 10.48
N LYS A 108 10.01 4.29 11.05
CA LYS A 108 9.83 2.84 11.14
C LYS A 108 8.94 2.48 12.33
N GLN A 109 7.68 2.88 12.26
CA GLN A 109 6.66 2.61 13.29
C GLN A 109 5.30 2.40 12.65
N ALA A 110 4.41 1.66 13.34
CA ALA A 110 3.03 1.53 12.93
C ALA A 110 2.24 2.79 13.33
N VAL A 111 1.30 3.19 12.48
CA VAL A 111 0.30 4.21 12.82
C VAL A 111 -0.75 3.59 13.74
N THR A 112 -1.07 4.26 14.83
CA THR A 112 -2.06 3.82 15.82
C THR A 112 -3.31 4.68 15.83
N ALA A 113 -3.23 5.96 15.41
CA ALA A 113 -4.39 6.83 15.30
C ALA A 113 -4.24 7.85 14.17
N LEU A 114 -5.38 8.20 13.58
CA LEU A 114 -5.54 9.29 12.63
C LEU A 114 -6.57 10.26 13.20
N GLU A 115 -6.19 11.54 13.32
CA GLU A 115 -7.09 12.61 13.76
C GLU A 115 -7.21 13.70 12.68
N PRO A 116 -8.05 13.48 11.66
CA PRO A 116 -8.18 14.43 10.55
C PRO A 116 -8.59 15.83 10.96
N ALA A 117 -9.41 15.96 11.99
CA ALA A 117 -9.85 17.26 12.51
C ALA A 117 -8.69 18.09 13.09
N LYS A 118 -7.61 17.43 13.54
CA LYS A 118 -6.40 18.08 14.08
C LYS A 118 -5.24 18.06 13.08
N ASN A 119 -5.40 17.43 11.92
CA ASN A 119 -4.34 17.18 10.94
C ASN A 119 -3.13 16.47 11.57
N THR A 120 -3.36 15.39 12.32
CA THR A 120 -2.30 14.64 12.99
C THR A 120 -2.40 13.14 12.78
N VAL A 121 -1.22 12.49 12.78
CA VAL A 121 -1.04 11.04 12.78
C VAL A 121 -0.23 10.67 14.02
N THR A 122 -0.73 9.70 14.81
CA THR A 122 -0.03 9.15 15.96
C THR A 122 0.56 7.79 15.61
N VAL A 123 1.79 7.53 16.01
CA VAL A 123 2.48 6.26 15.81
C VAL A 123 2.61 5.48 17.12
N ALA A 124 2.97 4.20 17.02
CA ALA A 124 3.32 3.38 18.17
C ALA A 124 4.43 4.09 18.99
N GLY A 125 4.24 4.18 20.30
CA GLY A 125 5.10 5.00 21.17
C GLY A 125 4.62 6.44 21.40
N GLY A 126 3.47 6.82 20.83
CA GLY A 126 2.76 8.06 21.17
C GLY A 126 3.27 9.32 20.46
N THR A 127 4.28 9.21 19.58
CA THR A 127 4.76 10.37 18.82
C THR A 127 3.70 10.82 17.82
N VAL A 128 3.43 12.14 17.79
CA VAL A 128 2.43 12.77 16.92
C VAL A 128 3.12 13.51 15.78
N TYR A 129 2.67 13.25 14.55
CA TYR A 129 3.16 13.90 13.32
C TYR A 129 2.07 14.80 12.75
N PRO A 130 2.20 16.13 12.84
CA PRO A 130 1.28 17.05 12.17
C PRO A 130 1.55 17.09 10.67
N TYR A 131 0.49 17.30 9.89
CA TYR A 131 0.56 17.38 8.44
C TYR A 131 -0.28 18.54 7.87
N ASP A 132 0.10 19.00 6.69
CA ASP A 132 -0.75 19.84 5.84
C ASP A 132 -1.52 18.93 4.84
N PHE A 133 -0.89 17.82 4.41
CA PHE A 133 -1.50 16.81 3.54
C PHE A 133 -1.19 15.41 4.04
N LEU A 134 -2.21 14.55 4.00
CA LEU A 134 -2.11 13.13 4.36
C LEU A 134 -2.38 12.25 3.14
N VAL A 135 -1.47 11.28 2.91
CA VAL A 135 -1.61 10.25 1.89
C VAL A 135 -1.72 8.90 2.58
N LEU A 136 -2.81 8.17 2.33
CA LEU A 136 -3.05 6.86 2.91
C LEU A 136 -2.82 5.77 1.86
N THR A 137 -1.84 4.93 2.09
CA THR A 137 -1.47 3.79 1.24
C THR A 137 -1.19 2.52 2.06
N PRO A 138 -2.10 2.13 2.99
CA PRO A 138 -1.87 1.04 3.93
C PRO A 138 -1.84 -0.35 3.27
N GLY A 139 -2.19 -0.44 1.98
CA GLY A 139 -2.28 -1.70 1.26
C GLY A 139 -3.60 -2.43 1.53
N ILE A 140 -3.54 -3.75 1.48
CA ILE A 140 -4.69 -4.63 1.68
C ILE A 140 -4.37 -5.69 2.74
N GLN A 141 -5.40 -6.19 3.37
CA GLN A 141 -5.37 -7.37 4.22
C GLN A 141 -6.33 -8.42 3.66
N CYS A 142 -5.87 -9.66 3.53
CA CYS A 142 -6.73 -10.77 3.12
C CYS A 142 -7.60 -11.21 4.29
N ASN A 143 -8.89 -11.27 4.07
CA ASN A 143 -9.86 -11.76 5.07
C ASN A 143 -10.09 -13.26 4.84
N TRP A 144 -9.13 -14.09 5.28
CA TRP A 144 -9.19 -15.54 5.09
C TRP A 144 -10.37 -16.18 5.82
N ASP A 145 -10.71 -15.65 7.01
CA ASP A 145 -11.80 -16.17 7.84
C ASP A 145 -13.20 -15.94 7.23
N ALA A 146 -13.29 -15.17 6.14
CA ALA A 146 -14.53 -15.04 5.36
C ALA A 146 -14.88 -16.31 4.56
N VAL A 147 -13.96 -17.24 4.45
CA VAL A 147 -14.17 -18.55 3.83
C VAL A 147 -14.18 -19.61 4.92
N GLU A 148 -15.27 -20.36 5.03
CA GLU A 148 -15.42 -21.40 6.05
C GLU A 148 -14.27 -22.42 6.00
N GLY A 149 -13.67 -22.69 7.15
CA GLY A 149 -12.52 -23.59 7.28
C GLY A 149 -11.17 -23.00 6.88
N LEU A 150 -11.14 -21.75 6.38
CA LEU A 150 -9.91 -21.08 5.99
C LEU A 150 -9.49 -20.06 7.07
N SER A 151 -8.20 -20.02 7.34
CA SER A 151 -7.59 -19.00 8.23
C SER A 151 -6.13 -18.82 7.86
N GLN A 152 -5.48 -17.77 8.40
CA GLN A 152 -4.04 -17.58 8.24
C GLN A 152 -3.23 -18.79 8.77
N LYS A 153 -3.76 -19.50 9.76
CA LYS A 153 -3.09 -20.69 10.36
C LYS A 153 -3.23 -21.93 9.49
N THR A 154 -4.35 -22.10 8.79
CA THR A 154 -4.59 -23.28 7.93
C THR A 154 -3.94 -23.16 6.56
N LEU A 155 -3.59 -21.94 6.14
CA LEU A 155 -2.88 -21.72 4.88
C LEU A 155 -1.46 -22.27 4.89
N GLY A 156 -1.17 -23.11 3.91
CA GLY A 156 0.12 -23.78 3.79
C GLY A 156 0.28 -24.98 4.70
N GLU A 157 -0.78 -25.39 5.38
CA GLU A 157 -0.88 -26.65 6.09
C GLU A 157 -1.71 -27.65 5.26
N GLY A 158 -1.26 -28.90 5.21
CA GLY A 158 -1.92 -29.93 4.39
C GLY A 158 -1.97 -29.55 2.90
N ASN A 159 -3.17 -29.52 2.32
CA ASN A 159 -3.39 -29.36 0.87
C ASN A 159 -4.00 -28.02 0.48
N VAL A 160 -4.04 -27.03 1.38
CA VAL A 160 -4.61 -25.71 1.11
C VAL A 160 -3.52 -24.64 1.11
N HIS A 161 -3.32 -24.01 -0.03
CA HIS A 161 -2.21 -23.07 -0.25
C HIS A 161 -2.67 -21.75 -0.85
N SER A 162 -1.88 -20.71 -0.68
CA SER A 162 -2.08 -19.41 -1.31
C SER A 162 -0.75 -18.79 -1.70
N ILE A 163 -0.73 -18.12 -2.85
CA ILE A 163 0.42 -17.34 -3.32
C ILE A 163 0.32 -15.86 -2.93
N TYR A 164 -0.64 -15.49 -2.09
CA TYR A 164 -0.95 -14.08 -1.84
C TYR A 164 -0.01 -13.39 -0.84
N ASP A 165 0.84 -14.16 -0.17
CA ASP A 165 1.92 -13.66 0.67
C ASP A 165 3.25 -14.37 0.36
N PHE A 166 4.34 -13.82 0.88
CA PHE A 166 5.69 -14.28 0.57
C PHE A 166 5.98 -15.70 1.08
N GLU A 167 5.49 -16.05 2.27
CA GLU A 167 5.69 -17.37 2.85
C GLU A 167 4.76 -18.40 2.21
N GLY A 168 3.50 -18.00 1.98
CA GLY A 168 2.52 -18.81 1.28
C GLY A 168 2.98 -19.20 -0.11
N ALA A 169 3.58 -18.29 -0.87
CA ALA A 169 4.14 -18.57 -2.18
C ALA A 169 5.22 -19.66 -2.14
N GLN A 170 6.11 -19.62 -1.13
CA GLN A 170 7.15 -20.65 -0.96
C GLN A 170 6.56 -22.01 -0.54
N LYS A 171 5.56 -22.01 0.35
CA LYS A 171 4.84 -23.22 0.74
C LYS A 171 4.11 -23.83 -0.46
N THR A 172 3.49 -22.99 -1.29
CA THR A 172 2.80 -23.40 -2.52
C THR A 172 3.78 -24.12 -3.48
N TRP A 173 4.97 -23.56 -3.70
CA TRP A 173 5.95 -24.22 -4.57
C TRP A 173 6.35 -25.61 -4.08
N ARG A 174 6.60 -25.76 -2.78
CA ARG A 174 6.88 -27.10 -2.21
C ARG A 174 5.73 -28.08 -2.41
N ALA A 175 4.48 -27.61 -2.25
CA ALA A 175 3.30 -28.43 -2.49
C ALA A 175 3.14 -28.81 -3.97
N VAL A 176 3.44 -27.91 -4.89
CA VAL A 176 3.44 -28.18 -6.34
C VAL A 176 4.46 -29.26 -6.70
N GLN A 177 5.67 -29.18 -6.14
CA GLN A 177 6.70 -30.22 -6.36
C GLN A 177 6.22 -31.58 -5.86
N ALA A 178 5.68 -31.67 -4.65
CA ALA A 178 5.15 -32.90 -4.11
C ALA A 178 3.95 -33.44 -4.93
N PHE A 179 3.11 -32.54 -5.43
CA PHE A 179 1.98 -32.90 -6.30
C PHE A 179 2.44 -33.48 -7.64
N VAL A 180 3.48 -32.90 -8.26
CA VAL A 180 4.06 -33.42 -9.51
C VAL A 180 4.59 -34.86 -9.34
N GLU A 181 5.20 -35.17 -8.19
CA GLU A 181 5.74 -36.48 -7.88
C GLU A 181 4.64 -37.52 -7.59
N LYS A 182 3.62 -37.11 -6.82
CA LYS A 182 2.57 -38.04 -6.34
C LYS A 182 1.37 -38.16 -7.27
N GLY A 183 1.15 -37.17 -8.12
CA GLY A 183 -0.08 -37.02 -8.89
C GLY A 183 -1.27 -36.63 -8.01
N GLY A 184 -2.45 -36.63 -8.61
CA GLY A 184 -3.70 -36.31 -7.91
C GLY A 184 -4.58 -35.33 -8.66
N ARG A 185 -5.46 -34.64 -7.91
CA ARG A 185 -6.34 -33.59 -8.42
C ARG A 185 -5.95 -32.24 -7.85
N GLY A 186 -5.54 -31.30 -8.69
CA GLY A 186 -5.31 -29.91 -8.35
C GLY A 186 -6.57 -29.08 -8.61
N VAL A 187 -6.96 -28.24 -7.64
CA VAL A 187 -8.05 -27.28 -7.78
C VAL A 187 -7.47 -25.87 -7.58
N PHE A 188 -7.69 -25.01 -8.56
CA PHE A 188 -7.29 -23.62 -8.52
C PHE A 188 -8.56 -22.77 -8.39
N ALA A 189 -8.65 -22.00 -7.32
CA ALA A 189 -9.77 -21.12 -7.05
C ALA A 189 -9.31 -19.65 -7.17
N ASP A 190 -10.16 -18.85 -7.76
CA ASP A 190 -9.98 -17.41 -7.87
C ASP A 190 -11.27 -16.70 -7.53
N THR A 191 -11.18 -15.42 -7.14
CA THR A 191 -12.37 -14.64 -6.83
C THR A 191 -13.00 -14.09 -8.11
N TYR A 192 -14.30 -13.82 -8.08
CA TYR A 192 -15.01 -13.17 -9.19
C TYR A 192 -14.66 -11.68 -9.37
N THR A 193 -13.84 -11.12 -8.49
CA THR A 193 -13.40 -9.73 -8.58
C THR A 193 -12.43 -9.54 -9.73
N LYS A 194 -12.53 -8.40 -10.40
CA LYS A 194 -11.60 -8.06 -11.49
C LYS A 194 -10.18 -8.05 -10.98
N HIS A 195 -9.30 -8.76 -11.67
CA HIS A 195 -7.87 -8.67 -11.44
C HIS A 195 -7.36 -7.25 -11.67
N LYS A 196 -6.37 -6.89 -10.89
CA LYS A 196 -5.69 -5.60 -11.02
C LYS A 196 -4.52 -5.73 -11.98
#